data_e603b8611b107fba76310581a3e9b340
#
_entry.id   e603b8611b107fba76310581a3e9b340
#
_cell.length_a   1.000
_cell.length_b   1.000
_cell.length_c   1.000
_cell.angle_alpha   90.00
_cell.angle_beta   90.00
_cell.angle_gamma   90.00
#
_symmetry.space_group_name_H-M   'P 1'
#
loop_
_entity.id
_entity.type
_entity.pdbx_description
1 polymer ?
#
loop_
_entity_poly.entity_id
_entity_poly.type
_entity_poly.pdbx_seq_one_letter_code
_entity_poly.pdbx_strand_id
1 'polypeptide(L)'
;QLIKLTSHEFRMLSYLMHHQERVISRTELVEHIYDQDFDRDSNTIEVFVGRLRKKIGSDRIETVRGLGYRLVDPEAGRVAGTG
;
A
#
# COMPACT_ATOMS: atom_id res chain seq x y z
N GLN A 1 3.67 9.60 17.52
CA GLN A 1 4.65 10.00 16.55
C GLN A 1 4.07 10.08 15.16
N LEU A 2 4.26 11.21 14.54
CA LEU A 2 3.63 11.47 13.26
C LEU A 2 4.45 10.88 12.12
N ILE A 3 3.74 10.24 11.19
CA ILE A 3 4.34 9.73 9.98
C ILE A 3 3.95 10.66 8.85
N LYS A 4 4.95 11.22 8.19
CA LYS A 4 4.69 12.13 7.08
C LYS A 4 4.59 11.35 5.79
N LEU A 5 3.47 11.52 5.11
CA LEU A 5 3.23 10.89 3.82
C LEU A 5 3.03 11.96 2.77
N THR A 6 3.57 11.71 1.58
CA THR A 6 3.24 12.54 0.43
C THR A 6 1.79 12.25 0.04
N SER A 7 1.22 13.14 -0.79
CA SER A 7 -0.18 12.92 -1.16
C SER A 7 -0.39 11.62 -1.91
N HIS A 8 0.56 11.21 -2.73
CA HIS A 8 0.43 9.93 -3.43
C HIS A 8 0.59 8.75 -2.49
N GLU A 9 1.49 8.86 -1.53
CA GLU A 9 1.64 7.81 -0.52
C GLU A 9 0.38 7.70 0.32
N PHE A 10 -0.20 8.84 0.67
CA PHE A 10 -1.44 8.84 1.45
C PHE A 10 -2.58 8.21 0.66
N ARG A 11 -2.68 8.54 -0.62
CA ARG A 11 -3.72 7.95 -1.45
C ARG A 11 -3.57 6.44 -1.53
N MET A 12 -2.33 5.97 -1.72
CA MET A 12 -2.09 4.55 -1.80
C MET A 12 -2.45 3.85 -0.50
N LEU A 13 -1.98 4.38 0.62
CA LEU A 13 -2.25 3.76 1.90
C LEU A 13 -3.74 3.78 2.20
N SER A 14 -4.39 4.90 1.93
CA SER A 14 -5.81 5.05 2.17
C SER A 14 -6.61 4.04 1.36
N TYR A 15 -6.25 3.87 0.10
CA TYR A 15 -6.93 2.92 -0.76
C TYR A 15 -6.74 1.49 -0.26
N LEU A 16 -5.52 1.16 0.13
CA LEU A 16 -5.24 -0.17 0.66
C LEU A 16 -6.01 -0.41 1.95
N MET A 17 -6.13 0.62 2.79
CA MET A 17 -6.86 0.48 4.04
C MET A 17 -8.35 0.25 3.83
N HIS A 18 -8.92 0.89 2.81
CA HIS A 18 -10.32 0.67 2.48
C HIS A 18 -10.58 -0.75 2.00
N HIS A 19 -9.55 -1.40 1.50
CA HIS A 19 -9.67 -2.75 0.97
C HIS A 19 -8.73 -3.70 1.70
N GLN A 20 -8.66 -3.53 3.00
CA GLN A 20 -7.72 -4.28 3.81
C GLN A 20 -7.90 -5.78 3.61
N GLU A 21 -6.77 -6.48 3.49
CA GLU A 21 -6.69 -7.91 3.27
C GLU A 21 -7.20 -8.37 1.90
N ARG A 22 -7.50 -7.43 1.03
CA ARG A 22 -7.83 -7.75 -0.34
C ARG A 22 -6.63 -7.44 -1.22
N VAL A 23 -6.34 -8.30 -2.18
CA VAL A 23 -5.23 -8.06 -3.11
C VAL A 23 -5.67 -7.02 -4.12
N ILE A 24 -4.90 -5.94 -4.22
CA ILE A 24 -5.16 -4.83 -5.14
C ILE A 24 -4.13 -4.90 -6.24
N SER A 25 -4.59 -4.97 -7.48
CA SER A 25 -3.68 -5.08 -8.61
C SER A 25 -2.90 -3.79 -8.80
N ARG A 26 -1.75 -3.91 -9.45
CA ARG A 26 -0.94 -2.74 -9.77
C ARG A 26 -1.73 -1.76 -10.65
N THR A 27 -2.47 -2.29 -11.61
CA THR A 27 -3.28 -1.46 -12.49
C THR A 27 -4.31 -0.68 -11.70
N GLU A 28 -4.97 -1.34 -10.76
CA GLU A 28 -5.97 -0.66 -9.94
C GLU A 28 -5.34 0.46 -9.12
N LEU A 29 -4.16 0.23 -8.57
CA LEU A 29 -3.44 1.26 -7.81
C LEU A 29 -3.07 2.43 -8.70
N VAL A 30 -2.59 2.14 -9.90
CA VAL A 30 -2.24 3.20 -10.84
C VAL A 30 -3.44 4.08 -11.12
N GLU A 31 -4.59 3.47 -11.36
CA GLU A 31 -5.79 4.22 -11.69
C GLU A 31 -6.26 5.12 -10.56
N HIS A 32 -6.07 4.68 -9.33
CA HIS A 32 -6.57 5.41 -8.18
C HIS A 32 -5.58 6.37 -7.56
N ILE A 33 -4.30 6.21 -7.84
CA ILE A 33 -3.27 7.01 -7.21
C ILE A 33 -2.79 8.12 -8.13
N TYR A 34 -2.54 7.79 -9.38
CA TYR A 34 -2.03 8.76 -10.33
C TYR A 34 -3.18 9.55 -10.93
N ASP A 35 -2.99 10.86 -11.02
CA ASP A 35 -3.91 11.68 -11.80
C ASP A 35 -3.25 12.02 -13.12
N GLN A 36 -3.92 12.87 -13.89
CA GLN A 36 -3.51 13.11 -15.27
C GLN A 36 -2.16 13.80 -15.39
N ASP A 37 -1.85 14.62 -14.40
CA ASP A 37 -0.64 15.41 -14.46
C ASP A 37 0.56 14.73 -13.84
N PHE A 38 0.37 13.53 -13.33
CA PHE A 38 1.43 12.87 -12.61
C PHE A 38 2.40 12.18 -13.55
N ASP A 39 3.69 12.34 -13.28
CA ASP A 39 4.74 11.74 -14.08
C ASP A 39 4.96 10.30 -13.64
N ARG A 40 4.42 9.38 -14.40
CA ARG A 40 4.50 7.96 -14.06
C ARG A 40 5.90 7.39 -14.25
N ASP A 41 6.73 8.06 -15.04
CA ASP A 41 8.07 7.55 -15.32
C ASP A 41 8.99 7.72 -14.11
N SER A 42 8.75 8.77 -13.33
CA SER A 42 9.62 9.06 -12.19
C SER A 42 9.20 8.35 -10.93
N ASN A 43 7.90 8.07 -10.79
CA ASN A 43 7.37 7.51 -9.56
C ASN A 43 6.45 6.36 -9.87
N THR A 44 6.90 5.16 -9.59
CA THR A 44 6.13 3.97 -9.86
C THR A 44 5.46 3.48 -8.59
N ILE A 45 4.51 2.57 -8.76
CA ILE A 45 3.85 1.94 -7.63
C ILE A 45 4.87 1.28 -6.73
N GLU A 46 5.87 0.63 -7.31
CA GLU A 46 6.90 -0.06 -6.53
C GLU A 46 7.67 0.90 -5.65
N VAL A 47 7.95 2.09 -6.14
CA VAL A 47 8.63 3.10 -5.34
C VAL A 47 7.76 3.52 -4.15
N PHE A 48 6.48 3.76 -4.40
CA PHE A 48 5.57 4.15 -3.32
C PHE A 48 5.42 3.04 -2.29
N VAL A 49 5.32 1.79 -2.74
CA VAL A 49 5.26 0.67 -1.80
C VAL A 49 6.51 0.62 -0.94
N GLY A 50 7.67 0.80 -1.57
CA GLY A 50 8.92 0.81 -0.82
C GLY A 50 8.97 1.92 0.22
N ARG A 51 8.51 3.10 -0.16
CA ARG A 51 8.49 4.23 0.77
C ARG A 51 7.53 3.99 1.92
N LEU A 52 6.36 3.45 1.62
CA LEU A 52 5.39 3.14 2.66
C LEU A 52 5.93 2.08 3.62
N ARG A 53 6.58 1.05 3.08
CA ARG A 53 7.15 0.02 3.93
C ARG A 53 8.15 0.58 4.91
N LYS A 54 8.92 1.55 4.49
CA LYS A 54 9.87 2.19 5.39
C LYS A 54 9.18 3.00 6.48
N LYS A 55 8.00 3.53 6.18
CA LYS A 55 7.32 4.42 7.10
C LYS A 55 6.38 3.70 8.04
N ILE A 56 5.71 2.66 7.57
CA ILE A 56 4.71 1.98 8.40
C ILE A 56 5.09 0.56 8.79
N GLY A 57 6.19 0.04 8.21
CA GLY A 57 6.62 -1.31 8.51
C GLY A 57 6.53 -2.21 7.30
N SER A 58 7.58 -2.98 7.07
CA SER A 58 7.65 -3.81 5.87
C SER A 58 6.69 -5.00 5.91
N ASP A 59 6.23 -5.38 7.10
CA ASP A 59 5.32 -6.50 7.25
C ASP A 59 3.86 -6.11 7.07
N ARG A 60 3.57 -4.83 6.82
CA ARG A 60 2.19 -4.40 6.66
C ARG A 60 1.70 -4.41 5.22
N ILE A 61 2.62 -4.41 4.27
CA ILE A 61 2.24 -4.47 2.86
C ILE A 61 2.86 -5.72 2.26
N GLU A 62 2.00 -6.63 1.87
CA GLU A 62 2.43 -7.90 1.30
C GLU A 62 2.42 -7.82 -0.21
N THR A 63 3.48 -8.32 -0.85
CA THR A 63 3.50 -8.47 -2.30
C THR A 63 2.95 -9.84 -2.64
N VAL A 64 1.88 -9.87 -3.42
CA VAL A 64 1.31 -11.13 -3.91
C VAL A 64 1.73 -11.27 -5.36
N ARG A 65 2.67 -12.14 -5.61
CA ARG A 65 3.32 -12.24 -6.92
C ARG A 65 2.30 -12.50 -8.01
N GLY A 66 2.43 -11.72 -9.07
CA GLY A 66 1.53 -11.84 -10.20
C GLY A 66 0.16 -11.24 -10.02
N LEU A 67 -0.19 -10.83 -8.79
CA LEU A 67 -1.53 -10.31 -8.53
C LEU A 67 -1.51 -8.87 -8.06
N GLY A 68 -0.60 -8.50 -7.15
CA GLY A 68 -0.56 -7.13 -6.68
C GLY A 68 -0.08 -7.02 -5.25
N TYR A 69 -0.74 -6.13 -4.50
CA TYR A 69 -0.35 -5.84 -3.13
C TYR A 69 -1.54 -5.96 -2.21
N ARG A 70 -1.26 -6.24 -0.96
CA ARG A 70 -2.31 -6.39 0.05
C ARG A 70 -1.84 -5.77 1.35
N LEU A 71 -2.70 -4.96 1.97
CA LEU A 71 -2.41 -4.43 3.28
C LEU A 71 -2.87 -5.44 4.32
N VAL A 72 -1.96 -5.79 5.22
CA VAL A 72 -2.26 -6.75 6.28
C VAL A 72 -2.03 -6.09 7.62
N ASP A 73 -2.70 -6.59 8.63
CA ASP A 73 -2.54 -6.12 9.99
C ASP A 73 -1.95 -7.27 10.80
N PRO A 74 -0.63 -7.22 11.06
CA PRO A 74 0.00 -8.33 11.77
C PRO A 74 -0.60 -8.55 13.16
N GLU A 75 -1.05 -7.48 13.81
CA GLU A 75 -1.62 -7.61 15.14
C GLU A 75 -2.99 -8.25 15.10
N ALA A 76 -3.79 -7.90 14.10
CA ALA A 76 -5.09 -8.52 13.96
C ALA A 76 -4.96 -10.01 13.72
N GLY A 77 -4.01 -10.39 12.88
CA GLY A 77 -3.76 -11.80 12.63
C GLY A 77 -3.28 -12.53 13.84
N ARG A 78 -2.43 -11.89 14.62
CA ARG A 78 -1.92 -12.49 15.85
C ARG A 78 -3.02 -12.69 16.88
N VAL A 79 -3.86 -11.69 17.05
CA VAL A 79 -4.96 -11.78 17.99
C VAL A 79 -5.92 -12.89 17.57
N ALA A 80 -6.25 -12.94 16.31
CA ALA A 80 -7.13 -13.99 15.81
C ALA A 80 -6.52 -15.36 15.99
N GLY A 81 -5.20 -15.45 15.79
CA GLY A 81 -4.52 -16.72 15.93
C GLY A 81 -4.47 -17.22 17.34
N THR A 82 -4.41 -16.32 18.30
CA THR A 82 -4.39 -16.73 19.70
C THR A 82 -5.78 -16.91 20.24
N GLY A 83 -6.68 -16.23 19.60
CA GLY A 83 -8.12 -16.25 19.96
C GLY A 83 -8.41 -17.07 21.05
#